data_c70a271a5aa0a131e9234967db682365
#
_entry.id   c70a271a5aa0a131e9234967db682365
#
_cell.length_a   1.000
_cell.length_b   1.000
_cell.length_c   1.000
_cell.angle_alpha   90.00
_cell.angle_beta   90.00
_cell.angle_gamma   90.00
#
_symmetry.space_group_name_H-M   'P 1'
#
loop_
_entity.id
_entity.type
_entity.pdbx_description
1 polymer ?
#
loop_
_entity_poly.entity_id
_entity_poly.type
_entity_poly.pdbx_seq_one_letter_code
_entity_poly.pdbx_strand_id
1 'polypeptide(L)'
;MDTILAQPEVAMVHVHRARGGGLAAIGAEVDEIMESVAASTGRATEQFFAAYAADPDPRVLAAWLAPRAWREIDYVFLLNEEIRRYGFGFERKHLALLAKQSFQEAEHYELVGRAIESLGGTVPVAVPAEAQPWHRFLWDCLDRHPLAAIAAWNVSETSASASFEPTFRAGERHGFDEVVRVYRRIEADERFHVGLGRQLLSRYARTAEDRAEILRAMRGMRDIAWRTFAPESVAAVVDP
;
A
#
# COMPACT_ATOMS: atom_id res chain seq x y z
N MET A 1 -18.32 38.84 8.02
CA MET A 1 -17.27 38.54 9.00
C MET A 1 -16.63 37.24 8.57
N ASP A 2 -15.59 37.35 7.72
CA ASP A 2 -14.92 36.21 7.11
C ASP A 2 -13.83 35.74 8.07
N THR A 3 -14.07 34.61 8.71
CA THR A 3 -13.03 33.94 9.49
C THR A 3 -12.16 33.16 8.50
N ILE A 4 -11.12 33.83 8.00
CA ILE A 4 -10.04 33.13 7.28
C ILE A 4 -9.39 32.19 8.27
N LEU A 5 -9.61 30.89 8.09
CA LEU A 5 -8.91 29.85 8.84
C LEU A 5 -7.41 30.04 8.62
N ALA A 6 -6.70 30.35 9.69
CA ALA A 6 -5.24 30.44 9.68
C ALA A 6 -4.69 29.10 9.22
N GLN A 7 -4.04 29.08 8.06
CA GLN A 7 -3.32 27.90 7.59
C GLN A 7 -2.17 27.62 8.58
N PRO A 8 -1.97 26.38 9.03
CA PRO A 8 -0.79 26.04 9.82
C PRO A 8 0.46 26.37 8.99
N GLU A 9 1.47 26.94 9.63
CA GLU A 9 2.77 27.21 9.03
C GLU A 9 3.27 25.92 8.36
N VAL A 10 3.22 25.90 7.03
CA VAL A 10 3.77 24.79 6.23
C VAL A 10 5.28 24.88 6.39
N ALA A 11 5.87 23.95 7.10
CA ALA A 11 7.33 23.80 7.13
C ALA A 11 7.80 23.56 5.70
N MET A 12 8.31 24.62 5.07
CA MET A 12 8.90 24.52 3.72
C MET A 12 10.12 23.64 3.81
N VAL A 13 10.01 22.41 3.38
CA VAL A 13 11.18 21.56 3.10
C VAL A 13 11.91 22.20 1.94
N HIS A 14 12.97 22.98 2.24
CA HIS A 14 13.82 23.56 1.22
C HIS A 14 14.52 22.46 0.46
N VAL A 15 14.06 22.18 -0.76
CA VAL A 15 14.70 21.25 -1.69
C VAL A 15 16.01 21.88 -2.18
N HIS A 16 17.08 21.71 -1.41
CA HIS A 16 18.42 22.09 -1.86
C HIS A 16 18.86 21.19 -3.02
N ARG A 17 19.27 21.81 -4.14
CA ARG A 17 19.91 21.13 -5.26
C ARG A 17 21.33 20.67 -4.86
N ALA A 18 21.46 19.60 -4.10
CA ALA A 18 22.75 18.95 -3.88
C ALA A 18 22.94 17.81 -4.90
N ARG A 19 24.07 17.84 -5.61
CA ARG A 19 24.53 16.73 -6.45
C ARG A 19 25.13 15.67 -5.52
N GLY A 20 24.60 14.48 -5.50
CA GLY A 20 25.29 13.32 -4.91
C GLY A 20 24.38 12.31 -4.22
N GLY A 21 24.40 11.10 -4.70
CA GLY A 21 24.11 9.92 -3.90
C GLY A 21 22.66 9.52 -3.64
N GLY A 22 21.65 10.16 -4.12
CA GLY A 22 20.23 9.81 -4.01
C GLY A 22 19.89 8.40 -3.48
N LEU A 23 18.80 7.85 -3.85
CA LEU A 23 18.39 6.46 -3.52
C LEU A 23 19.45 5.41 -3.92
N ALA A 24 20.28 5.72 -4.94
CA ALA A 24 21.33 4.80 -5.40
C ALA A 24 22.32 4.39 -4.30
N ALA A 25 22.54 5.22 -3.28
CA ALA A 25 23.44 4.89 -2.16
C ALA A 25 22.91 3.78 -1.25
N ILE A 26 21.60 3.53 -1.28
CA ILE A 26 20.91 2.49 -0.50
C ILE A 26 20.14 1.52 -1.42
N GLY A 27 20.39 1.59 -2.74
CA GLY A 27 19.59 0.88 -3.73
C GLY A 27 19.54 -0.63 -3.53
N ALA A 28 20.68 -1.25 -3.24
CA ALA A 28 20.74 -2.70 -3.02
C ALA A 28 19.87 -3.13 -1.82
N GLU A 29 19.88 -2.37 -0.73
CA GLU A 29 19.06 -2.67 0.44
C GLU A 29 17.58 -2.45 0.17
N VAL A 30 17.23 -1.38 -0.57
CA VAL A 30 15.85 -1.14 -1.03
C VAL A 30 15.35 -2.30 -1.89
N ASP A 31 16.15 -2.77 -2.84
CA ASP A 31 15.79 -3.89 -3.71
C ASP A 31 15.62 -5.20 -2.90
N GLU A 32 16.52 -5.49 -1.97
CA GLU A 32 16.41 -6.65 -1.07
C GLU A 32 15.11 -6.61 -0.24
N ILE A 33 14.75 -5.46 0.33
CA ILE A 33 13.50 -5.30 1.09
C ILE A 33 12.30 -5.58 0.19
N MET A 34 12.25 -4.97 -1.01
CA MET A 34 11.14 -5.11 -1.94
C MET A 34 10.98 -6.57 -2.42
N GLU A 35 12.07 -7.23 -2.78
CA GLU A 35 12.08 -8.64 -3.19
C GLU A 35 11.62 -9.56 -2.06
N SER A 36 12.09 -9.32 -0.84
CA SER A 36 11.71 -10.13 0.33
C SER A 36 10.22 -10.01 0.67
N VAL A 37 9.65 -8.80 0.57
CA VAL A 37 8.22 -8.57 0.77
C VAL A 37 7.39 -9.24 -0.33
N ALA A 38 7.77 -9.05 -1.60
CA ALA A 38 7.08 -9.68 -2.72
C ALA A 38 7.08 -11.22 -2.59
N ALA A 39 8.23 -11.82 -2.29
CA ALA A 39 8.35 -13.26 -2.10
C ALA A 39 7.52 -13.77 -0.90
N SER A 40 7.51 -13.05 0.21
CA SER A 40 6.73 -13.41 1.39
C SER A 40 5.23 -13.36 1.13
N THR A 41 4.74 -12.24 0.57
CA THR A 41 3.32 -12.07 0.26
C THR A 41 2.84 -13.05 -0.79
N GLY A 42 3.63 -13.29 -1.84
CA GLY A 42 3.30 -14.29 -2.86
C GLY A 42 3.08 -15.67 -2.25
N ARG A 43 4.02 -16.14 -1.43
CA ARG A 43 3.90 -17.44 -0.73
C ARG A 43 2.69 -17.50 0.21
N ALA A 44 2.46 -16.45 0.99
CA ALA A 44 1.32 -16.43 1.90
C ALA A 44 -0.02 -16.44 1.15
N THR A 45 -0.11 -15.76 0.02
CA THR A 45 -1.28 -15.79 -0.85
C THR A 45 -1.49 -17.18 -1.46
N GLU A 46 -0.44 -17.86 -1.90
CA GLU A 46 -0.51 -19.26 -2.36
C GLU A 46 -1.00 -20.19 -1.25
N GLN A 47 -0.49 -20.05 -0.02
CA GLN A 47 -0.92 -20.84 1.12
C GLN A 47 -2.39 -20.60 1.49
N PHE A 48 -2.83 -19.33 1.48
CA PHE A 48 -4.24 -19.00 1.69
C PHE A 48 -5.14 -19.71 0.67
N PHE A 49 -4.81 -19.63 -0.62
CA PHE A 49 -5.63 -20.27 -1.65
C PHE A 49 -5.51 -21.80 -1.66
N ALA A 50 -4.42 -22.37 -1.22
CA ALA A 50 -4.30 -23.80 -1.00
C ALA A 50 -5.23 -24.30 0.14
N ALA A 51 -5.33 -23.52 1.23
CA ALA A 51 -6.27 -23.80 2.31
C ALA A 51 -7.72 -23.58 1.87
N TYR A 52 -8.01 -22.47 1.20
CA TYR A 52 -9.33 -22.15 0.64
C TYR A 52 -9.84 -23.24 -0.31
N ALA A 53 -8.96 -23.83 -1.12
CA ALA A 53 -9.31 -24.90 -2.05
C ALA A 53 -9.81 -26.18 -1.37
N ALA A 54 -9.43 -26.42 -0.13
CA ALA A 54 -9.85 -27.62 0.62
C ALA A 54 -11.31 -27.53 1.10
N ASP A 55 -11.79 -26.30 1.42
CA ASP A 55 -13.17 -26.02 1.84
C ASP A 55 -13.57 -24.60 1.37
N PRO A 56 -13.98 -24.45 0.10
CA PRO A 56 -14.30 -23.16 -0.47
C PRO A 56 -15.56 -22.54 0.14
N ASP A 57 -15.40 -21.44 0.88
CA ASP A 57 -16.49 -20.63 1.40
C ASP A 57 -16.36 -19.18 0.89
N PRO A 58 -17.32 -18.66 0.12
CA PRO A 58 -17.29 -17.27 -0.36
C PRO A 58 -17.10 -16.23 0.77
N ARG A 59 -17.59 -16.52 1.99
CA ARG A 59 -17.44 -15.64 3.15
C ARG A 59 -15.97 -15.52 3.60
N VAL A 60 -15.22 -16.61 3.51
CA VAL A 60 -13.76 -16.61 3.80
C VAL A 60 -13.03 -15.73 2.79
N LEU A 61 -13.41 -15.81 1.52
CA LEU A 61 -12.83 -14.96 0.47
C LEU A 61 -13.22 -13.49 0.64
N ALA A 62 -14.48 -13.20 1.01
CA ALA A 62 -14.92 -11.85 1.34
C ALA A 62 -14.15 -11.27 2.55
N ALA A 63 -13.94 -12.05 3.61
CA ALA A 63 -13.16 -11.66 4.78
C ALA A 63 -11.69 -11.41 4.41
N TRP A 64 -11.09 -12.21 3.52
CA TRP A 64 -9.74 -11.99 3.01
C TRP A 64 -9.61 -10.71 2.19
N LEU A 65 -10.67 -10.29 1.50
CA LEU A 65 -10.71 -9.03 0.73
C LEU A 65 -10.91 -7.79 1.61
N ALA A 66 -11.59 -7.92 2.75
CA ALA A 66 -11.98 -6.77 3.58
C ALA A 66 -10.80 -5.88 4.02
N PRO A 67 -9.68 -6.39 4.58
CA PRO A 67 -8.52 -5.54 4.91
C PRO A 67 -7.85 -4.94 3.67
N ARG A 68 -8.02 -5.54 2.49
CA ARG A 68 -7.52 -5.01 1.21
C ARG A 68 -8.36 -3.83 0.76
N ALA A 69 -9.69 -3.95 0.76
CA ALA A 69 -10.59 -2.82 0.47
C ALA A 69 -10.33 -1.64 1.42
N TRP A 70 -10.09 -1.92 2.71
CA TRP A 70 -9.74 -0.85 3.64
C TRP A 70 -8.44 -0.13 3.24
N ARG A 71 -7.41 -0.84 2.81
CA ARG A 71 -6.15 -0.21 2.40
C ARG A 71 -6.33 0.74 1.22
N GLU A 72 -7.16 0.40 0.24
CA GLU A 72 -7.44 1.27 -0.90
C GLU A 72 -7.99 2.63 -0.43
N ILE A 73 -9.01 2.62 0.44
CA ILE A 73 -9.58 3.88 0.95
C ILE A 73 -8.65 4.62 1.92
N ASP A 74 -7.86 3.89 2.71
CA ASP A 74 -6.86 4.48 3.60
C ASP A 74 -5.77 5.21 2.79
N TYR A 75 -5.38 4.68 1.63
CA TYR A 75 -4.47 5.37 0.71
C TYR A 75 -5.06 6.63 0.11
N VAL A 76 -6.35 6.68 -0.20
CA VAL A 76 -7.00 7.93 -0.61
C VAL A 76 -6.79 9.01 0.45
N PHE A 77 -7.01 8.68 1.72
CA PHE A 77 -6.84 9.63 2.81
C PHE A 77 -5.37 10.00 3.03
N LEU A 78 -4.48 9.01 3.06
CA LEU A 78 -3.05 9.20 3.27
C LEU A 78 -2.41 10.07 2.18
N LEU A 79 -2.64 9.76 0.91
CA LEU A 79 -2.09 10.49 -0.23
C LEU A 79 -2.60 11.93 -0.30
N ASN A 80 -3.89 12.16 -0.03
CA ASN A 80 -4.44 13.51 0.03
C ASN A 80 -3.84 14.32 1.19
N GLU A 81 -3.63 13.69 2.33
CA GLU A 81 -2.98 14.35 3.48
C GLU A 81 -1.49 14.61 3.20
N GLU A 82 -0.79 13.71 2.52
CA GLU A 82 0.58 13.92 2.06
C GLU A 82 0.67 15.11 1.08
N ILE A 83 -0.24 15.17 0.09
CA ILE A 83 -0.37 16.30 -0.82
C ILE A 83 -0.63 17.60 -0.06
N ARG A 84 -1.54 17.58 0.90
CA ARG A 84 -1.90 18.76 1.72
C ARG A 84 -0.72 19.27 2.53
N ARG A 85 0.05 18.36 3.16
CA ARG A 85 1.17 18.74 4.04
C ARG A 85 2.43 19.11 3.26
N TYR A 86 2.76 18.33 2.24
CA TYR A 86 4.09 18.34 1.62
C TYR A 86 4.06 18.68 0.13
N GLY A 87 2.90 18.87 -0.47
CA GLY A 87 2.74 19.02 -1.91
C GLY A 87 3.58 20.13 -2.53
N PHE A 88 3.77 21.26 -1.83
CA PHE A 88 4.64 22.33 -2.30
C PHE A 88 6.14 21.99 -2.30
N GLY A 89 6.56 20.93 -1.62
CA GLY A 89 7.92 20.38 -1.68
C GLY A 89 8.18 19.52 -2.92
N PHE A 90 7.14 19.10 -3.63
CA PHE A 90 7.23 18.30 -4.83
C PHE A 90 7.17 19.14 -6.12
N GLU A 91 7.77 18.63 -7.18
CA GLU A 91 7.57 19.20 -8.52
C GLU A 91 6.09 19.05 -8.93
N ARG A 92 5.52 20.04 -9.60
CA ARG A 92 4.10 20.03 -10.03
C ARG A 92 3.67 18.74 -10.75
N LYS A 93 4.56 18.16 -11.57
CA LYS A 93 4.29 16.89 -12.23
C LYS A 93 4.13 15.72 -11.25
N HIS A 94 4.93 15.68 -10.17
CA HIS A 94 4.84 14.63 -9.15
C HIS A 94 3.60 14.81 -8.29
N LEU A 95 3.23 16.05 -7.98
CA LEU A 95 1.96 16.37 -7.32
C LEU A 95 0.75 15.86 -8.13
N ALA A 96 0.77 16.06 -9.45
CA ALA A 96 -0.28 15.54 -10.33
C ALA A 96 -0.32 14.00 -10.37
N LEU A 97 0.85 13.33 -10.29
CA LEU A 97 0.92 11.86 -10.25
C LEU A 97 0.43 11.30 -8.92
N LEU A 98 0.73 11.94 -7.78
CA LEU A 98 0.18 11.56 -6.47
C LEU A 98 -1.36 11.71 -6.42
N ALA A 99 -1.88 12.81 -6.97
CA ALA A 99 -3.34 13.01 -7.09
C ALA A 99 -3.99 11.97 -8.01
N LYS A 100 -3.30 11.56 -9.09
CA LYS A 100 -3.75 10.48 -9.96
C LYS A 100 -3.79 9.15 -9.20
N GLN A 101 -2.75 8.82 -8.46
CA GLN A 101 -2.74 7.61 -7.63
C GLN A 101 -3.92 7.63 -6.64
N SER A 102 -4.11 8.72 -5.89
CA SER A 102 -5.25 8.85 -4.97
C SER A 102 -6.61 8.62 -5.63
N PHE A 103 -6.79 9.09 -6.85
CA PHE A 103 -8.01 8.82 -7.62
C PHE A 103 -8.16 7.34 -7.96
N GLN A 104 -7.07 6.68 -8.40
CA GLN A 104 -7.06 5.25 -8.71
C GLN A 104 -7.36 4.39 -7.48
N GLU A 105 -6.83 4.75 -6.29
CA GLU A 105 -7.16 4.05 -5.04
C GLU A 105 -8.66 4.13 -4.70
N ALA A 106 -9.31 5.27 -5.00
CA ALA A 106 -10.76 5.38 -4.83
C ALA A 106 -11.54 4.45 -5.79
N GLU A 107 -11.07 4.30 -7.04
CA GLU A 107 -11.63 3.33 -7.98
C GLU A 107 -11.38 1.87 -7.52
N HIS A 108 -10.18 1.57 -6.99
CA HIS A 108 -9.85 0.25 -6.44
C HIS A 108 -10.76 -0.10 -5.26
N TYR A 109 -10.99 0.83 -4.34
CA TYR A 109 -11.92 0.64 -3.21
C TYR A 109 -13.33 0.24 -3.68
N GLU A 110 -13.85 0.93 -4.70
CA GLU A 110 -15.15 0.60 -5.29
C GLU A 110 -15.15 -0.79 -5.95
N LEU A 111 -14.10 -1.12 -6.70
CA LEU A 111 -13.98 -2.41 -7.39
C LEU A 111 -13.87 -3.58 -6.41
N VAL A 112 -12.99 -3.48 -5.39
CA VAL A 112 -12.83 -4.51 -4.36
C VAL A 112 -14.08 -4.61 -3.50
N GLY A 113 -14.72 -3.48 -3.20
CA GLY A 113 -16.00 -3.43 -2.49
C GLY A 113 -17.09 -4.24 -3.20
N ARG A 114 -17.26 -4.06 -4.50
CA ARG A 114 -18.20 -4.87 -5.30
C ARG A 114 -17.88 -6.36 -5.27
N ALA A 115 -16.60 -6.73 -5.32
CA ALA A 115 -16.20 -8.13 -5.20
C ALA A 115 -16.61 -8.72 -3.83
N ILE A 116 -16.41 -7.98 -2.74
CA ILE A 116 -16.84 -8.38 -1.39
C ILE A 116 -18.36 -8.58 -1.36
N GLU A 117 -19.13 -7.64 -1.88
CA GLU A 117 -20.60 -7.70 -1.90
C GLU A 117 -21.11 -8.87 -2.75
N SER A 118 -20.47 -9.16 -3.90
CA SER A 118 -20.83 -10.30 -4.74
C SER A 118 -20.62 -11.65 -4.08
N LEU A 119 -19.71 -11.71 -3.09
CA LEU A 119 -19.43 -12.87 -2.24
C LEU A 119 -20.35 -12.93 -0.99
N GLY A 120 -21.30 -11.98 -0.85
CA GLY A 120 -22.17 -11.88 0.31
C GLY A 120 -21.52 -11.26 1.55
N GLY A 121 -20.35 -10.63 1.39
CA GLY A 121 -19.65 -9.92 2.46
C GLY A 121 -20.11 -8.47 2.62
N THR A 122 -19.51 -7.76 3.57
CA THR A 122 -19.75 -6.34 3.84
C THR A 122 -18.45 -5.57 3.74
N VAL A 123 -18.47 -4.48 3.00
CA VAL A 123 -17.33 -3.57 2.88
C VAL A 123 -17.06 -2.88 4.22
N PRO A 124 -15.83 -2.91 4.76
CA PRO A 124 -15.56 -2.31 6.06
C PRO A 124 -15.67 -0.79 6.01
N VAL A 125 -16.32 -0.22 7.01
CA VAL A 125 -16.44 1.24 7.23
C VAL A 125 -15.54 1.75 8.38
N ALA A 126 -14.77 0.86 8.98
CA ALA A 126 -13.77 1.13 10.00
C ALA A 126 -12.55 0.23 9.76
N VAL A 127 -11.39 0.61 10.33
CA VAL A 127 -10.14 -0.15 10.14
C VAL A 127 -10.32 -1.58 10.67
N PRO A 128 -10.27 -2.61 9.81
CA PRO A 128 -10.28 -4.00 10.27
C PRO A 128 -9.08 -4.30 11.18
N ALA A 129 -9.23 -5.24 12.09
CA ALA A 129 -8.16 -5.60 13.03
C ALA A 129 -6.85 -5.95 12.33
N GLU A 130 -6.92 -6.68 11.23
CA GLU A 130 -5.80 -7.12 10.40
C GLU A 130 -5.09 -5.94 9.70
N ALA A 131 -5.82 -4.87 9.38
CA ALA A 131 -5.28 -3.66 8.74
C ALA A 131 -4.71 -2.65 9.75
N GLN A 132 -5.02 -2.78 11.04
CA GLN A 132 -4.59 -1.84 12.09
C GLN A 132 -3.07 -1.58 12.13
N PRO A 133 -2.18 -2.59 12.05
CA PRO A 133 -0.74 -2.34 12.04
C PRO A 133 -0.28 -1.53 10.85
N TRP A 134 -0.85 -1.78 9.65
CA TRP A 134 -0.56 -1.05 8.42
C TRP A 134 -1.00 0.39 8.54
N HIS A 135 -2.27 0.61 8.88
CA HIS A 135 -2.86 1.94 9.06
C HIS A 135 -1.99 2.79 10.00
N ARG A 136 -1.77 2.33 11.23
CA ARG A 136 -0.98 3.11 12.21
C ARG A 136 0.40 3.45 11.69
N PHE A 137 1.11 2.47 11.12
CA PHE A 137 2.48 2.68 10.68
C PHE A 137 2.59 3.64 9.50
N LEU A 138 1.65 3.59 8.54
CA LEU A 138 1.61 4.52 7.42
C LEU A 138 1.41 5.96 7.89
N TRP A 139 0.47 6.18 8.79
CA TRP A 139 0.20 7.50 9.36
C TRP A 139 1.33 8.00 10.25
N ASP A 140 1.95 7.14 11.07
CA ASP A 140 3.14 7.48 11.85
C ASP A 140 4.32 7.87 10.95
N CYS A 141 4.48 7.21 9.79
CA CYS A 141 5.48 7.57 8.80
C CYS A 141 5.19 8.94 8.18
N LEU A 142 3.93 9.23 7.85
CA LEU A 142 3.51 10.53 7.31
C LEU A 142 3.75 11.67 8.31
N ASP A 143 3.44 11.44 9.58
CA ASP A 143 3.67 12.43 10.64
C ASP A 143 5.15 12.70 10.85
N ARG A 144 5.99 11.72 10.59
CA ARG A 144 7.43 11.78 10.82
C ARG A 144 8.23 12.43 9.69
N HIS A 145 7.99 12.03 8.46
CA HIS A 145 8.79 12.50 7.32
C HIS A 145 8.11 12.18 5.97
N PRO A 146 8.05 13.11 5.00
CA PRO A 146 7.36 12.88 3.73
C PRO A 146 7.93 11.67 2.96
N LEU A 147 9.25 11.46 2.94
CA LEU A 147 9.84 10.30 2.25
C LEU A 147 9.65 9.00 3.03
N ALA A 148 9.41 9.04 4.34
CA ALA A 148 9.06 7.86 5.11
C ALA A 148 7.65 7.36 4.76
N ALA A 149 6.68 8.25 4.55
CA ALA A 149 5.36 7.88 4.05
C ALA A 149 5.46 7.22 2.68
N ILE A 150 6.16 7.86 1.72
CA ILE A 150 6.37 7.31 0.37
C ILE A 150 7.05 5.94 0.43
N ALA A 151 8.07 5.78 1.26
CA ALA A 151 8.77 4.51 1.41
C ALA A 151 7.88 3.40 1.98
N ALA A 152 7.07 3.71 2.99
CA ALA A 152 6.17 2.77 3.62
C ALA A 152 5.06 2.31 2.65
N TRP A 153 4.36 3.24 1.98
CA TRP A 153 3.32 2.84 1.04
C TRP A 153 3.91 2.14 -0.20
N ASN A 154 5.10 2.50 -0.67
CA ASN A 154 5.74 1.81 -1.80
C ASN A 154 6.05 0.33 -1.50
N VAL A 155 6.46 -0.01 -0.26
CA VAL A 155 6.60 -1.40 0.18
C VAL A 155 5.23 -2.10 0.23
N SER A 156 4.21 -1.41 0.72
CA SER A 156 2.85 -1.95 0.80
C SER A 156 2.26 -2.22 -0.59
N GLU A 157 2.45 -1.33 -1.57
CA GLU A 157 2.05 -1.54 -2.98
C GLU A 157 2.78 -2.74 -3.60
N THR A 158 4.07 -2.90 -3.31
CA THR A 158 4.82 -4.08 -3.74
C THR A 158 4.25 -5.36 -3.16
N SER A 159 3.82 -5.34 -1.89
CA SER A 159 3.11 -6.45 -1.26
C SER A 159 1.77 -6.75 -1.95
N ALA A 160 0.95 -5.72 -2.23
CA ALA A 160 -0.31 -5.89 -2.94
C ALA A 160 -0.10 -6.54 -4.31
N SER A 161 0.79 -5.98 -5.13
CA SER A 161 1.13 -6.48 -6.47
C SER A 161 1.59 -7.95 -6.45
N ALA A 162 2.32 -8.37 -5.44
CA ALA A 162 2.81 -9.74 -5.32
C ALA A 162 1.71 -10.78 -5.02
N SER A 163 0.54 -10.33 -4.57
CA SER A 163 -0.61 -11.20 -4.33
C SER A 163 -1.41 -11.53 -5.60
N PHE A 164 -1.23 -10.80 -6.70
CA PHE A 164 -2.11 -10.88 -7.87
C PHE A 164 -1.96 -12.20 -8.62
N GLU A 165 -0.74 -12.55 -9.00
CA GLU A 165 -0.51 -13.77 -9.79
C GLU A 165 -0.97 -15.06 -9.06
N PRO A 166 -0.70 -15.24 -7.76
CA PRO A 166 -1.31 -16.33 -7.00
C PRO A 166 -2.83 -16.29 -7.00
N THR A 167 -3.44 -15.11 -6.88
CA THR A 167 -4.90 -14.93 -6.91
C THR A 167 -5.48 -15.30 -8.28
N PHE A 168 -4.83 -14.91 -9.37
CA PHE A 168 -5.26 -15.26 -10.73
C PHE A 168 -5.26 -16.76 -10.96
N ARG A 169 -4.14 -17.44 -10.62
CA ARG A 169 -4.04 -18.90 -10.73
C ARG A 169 -5.10 -19.64 -9.88
N ALA A 170 -5.38 -19.12 -8.70
CA ALA A 170 -6.41 -19.68 -7.83
C ALA A 170 -7.81 -19.45 -8.40
N GLY A 171 -8.10 -18.25 -8.89
CA GLY A 171 -9.39 -17.93 -9.49
C GLY A 171 -9.72 -18.75 -10.73
N GLU A 172 -8.74 -18.94 -11.62
CA GLU A 172 -8.86 -19.84 -12.80
C GLU A 172 -9.15 -21.29 -12.40
N ARG A 173 -8.61 -21.74 -11.27
CA ARG A 173 -8.78 -23.11 -10.77
C ARG A 173 -10.09 -23.33 -10.02
N HIS A 174 -10.56 -22.31 -9.28
CA HIS A 174 -11.67 -22.45 -8.33
C HIS A 174 -12.90 -21.61 -8.69
N GLY A 175 -12.87 -20.84 -9.77
CA GLY A 175 -14.05 -20.17 -10.35
C GLY A 175 -14.54 -18.93 -9.60
N PHE A 176 -13.63 -18.13 -8.99
CA PHE A 176 -14.03 -16.83 -8.44
C PHE A 176 -13.69 -15.69 -9.42
N ASP A 177 -14.35 -15.71 -10.57
CA ASP A 177 -14.08 -14.86 -11.73
C ASP A 177 -14.19 -13.36 -11.44
N GLU A 178 -15.09 -12.96 -10.51
CA GLU A 178 -15.25 -11.54 -10.14
C GLU A 178 -14.00 -10.98 -9.49
N VAL A 179 -13.40 -11.71 -8.54
CA VAL A 179 -12.16 -11.29 -7.87
C VAL A 179 -11.00 -11.19 -8.87
N VAL A 180 -10.89 -12.18 -9.78
CA VAL A 180 -9.88 -12.15 -10.86
C VAL A 180 -10.08 -10.94 -11.76
N ARG A 181 -11.31 -10.65 -12.17
CA ARG A 181 -11.63 -9.51 -13.03
C ARG A 181 -11.25 -8.19 -12.37
N VAL A 182 -11.59 -8.02 -11.10
CA VAL A 182 -11.23 -6.84 -10.30
C VAL A 182 -9.71 -6.66 -10.26
N TYR A 183 -8.96 -7.67 -9.85
CA TYR A 183 -7.51 -7.56 -9.75
C TYR A 183 -6.80 -7.41 -11.10
N ARG A 184 -7.31 -8.00 -12.18
CA ARG A 184 -6.80 -7.74 -13.53
C ARG A 184 -7.00 -6.28 -13.94
N ARG A 185 -8.09 -5.63 -13.49
CA ARG A 185 -8.34 -4.21 -13.74
C ARG A 185 -7.38 -3.32 -12.95
N ILE A 186 -7.06 -3.70 -11.72
CA ILE A 186 -6.19 -2.95 -10.80
C ILE A 186 -4.70 -3.11 -11.17
N GLU A 187 -4.28 -4.25 -11.66
CA GLU A 187 -2.86 -4.64 -11.84
C GLU A 187 -1.99 -3.61 -12.57
N ALA A 188 -2.53 -2.94 -13.60
CA ALA A 188 -1.76 -1.94 -14.36
C ALA A 188 -1.50 -0.68 -13.53
N ASP A 189 -2.47 -0.27 -12.70
CA ASP A 189 -2.37 0.88 -11.82
C ASP A 189 -1.39 0.60 -10.68
N GLU A 190 -1.39 -0.58 -10.10
CA GLU A 190 -0.43 -0.99 -9.06
C GLU A 190 1.03 -0.97 -9.55
N ARG A 191 1.28 -1.39 -10.78
CA ARG A 191 2.62 -1.24 -11.38
C ARG A 191 3.04 0.22 -11.50
N PHE A 192 2.09 1.10 -11.82
CA PHE A 192 2.34 2.54 -11.83
C PHE A 192 2.61 3.07 -10.42
N HIS A 193 1.85 2.66 -9.40
CA HIS A 193 2.04 3.09 -8.00
C HIS A 193 3.42 2.71 -7.48
N VAL A 194 3.85 1.46 -7.64
CA VAL A 194 5.20 0.99 -7.27
C VAL A 194 6.28 1.81 -7.99
N GLY A 195 6.11 2.04 -9.30
CA GLY A 195 7.04 2.84 -10.09
C GLY A 195 7.12 4.30 -9.65
N LEU A 196 5.97 4.91 -9.33
CA LEU A 196 5.88 6.28 -8.83
C LEU A 196 6.62 6.44 -7.49
N GLY A 197 6.39 5.54 -6.53
CA GLY A 197 7.09 5.56 -5.25
C GLY A 197 8.60 5.52 -5.42
N ARG A 198 9.12 4.59 -6.23
CA ARG A 198 10.56 4.52 -6.57
C ARG A 198 11.08 5.80 -7.21
N GLN A 199 10.31 6.39 -8.13
CA GLN A 199 10.68 7.65 -8.78
C GLN A 199 10.76 8.80 -7.78
N LEU A 200 9.80 8.93 -6.88
CA LEU A 200 9.77 9.97 -5.85
C LEU A 200 10.94 9.82 -4.88
N LEU A 201 11.16 8.63 -4.35
CA LEU A 201 12.30 8.34 -3.46
C LEU A 201 13.63 8.65 -4.15
N SER A 202 13.82 8.23 -5.39
CA SER A 202 15.03 8.51 -6.17
C SER A 202 15.21 10.01 -6.41
N ARG A 203 14.14 10.75 -6.64
CA ARG A 203 14.18 12.18 -6.93
C ARG A 203 14.45 13.02 -5.69
N TYR A 204 13.91 12.64 -4.53
CA TYR A 204 13.86 13.48 -3.34
C TYR A 204 14.77 13.03 -2.20
N ALA A 205 15.31 11.80 -2.18
CA ALA A 205 16.31 11.37 -1.21
C ALA A 205 17.64 12.10 -1.43
N ARG A 206 17.89 13.17 -0.68
CA ARG A 206 19.05 14.04 -0.87
C ARG A 206 20.09 13.92 0.25
N THR A 207 19.62 13.81 1.46
CA THR A 207 20.45 13.83 2.68
C THR A 207 20.67 12.41 3.23
N ALA A 208 21.58 12.29 4.19
CA ALA A 208 21.73 11.05 4.95
C ALA A 208 20.51 10.77 5.82
N GLU A 209 19.86 11.83 6.31
CA GLU A 209 18.61 11.74 7.08
C GLU A 209 17.46 11.19 6.22
N ASP A 210 17.26 11.73 4.99
CA ASP A 210 16.25 11.18 4.07
C ASP A 210 16.44 9.67 3.87
N ARG A 211 17.68 9.23 3.63
CA ARG A 211 17.98 7.81 3.41
C ARG A 211 17.73 6.96 4.65
N ALA A 212 18.07 7.48 5.84
CA ALA A 212 17.82 6.79 7.10
C ALA A 212 16.31 6.62 7.36
N GLU A 213 15.51 7.67 7.11
CA GLU A 213 14.06 7.62 7.28
C GLU A 213 13.40 6.69 6.24
N ILE A 214 13.86 6.69 4.98
CA ILE A 214 13.41 5.74 3.95
C ILE A 214 13.66 4.31 4.41
N LEU A 215 14.88 3.94 4.80
CA LEU A 215 15.21 2.58 5.21
C LEU A 215 14.46 2.15 6.47
N ARG A 216 14.31 3.05 7.44
CA ARG A 216 13.52 2.79 8.64
C ARG A 216 12.07 2.45 8.29
N ALA A 217 11.46 3.25 7.42
CA ALA A 217 10.07 3.07 7.00
C ALA A 217 9.90 1.78 6.19
N MET A 218 10.79 1.51 5.24
CA MET A 218 10.74 0.29 4.41
C MET A 218 10.90 -0.97 5.26
N ARG A 219 11.88 -1.00 6.19
CA ARG A 219 12.08 -2.13 7.10
C ARG A 219 10.87 -2.34 8.01
N GLY A 220 10.32 -1.26 8.58
CA GLY A 220 9.14 -1.34 9.45
C GLY A 220 7.92 -1.87 8.72
N MET A 221 7.65 -1.41 7.49
CA MET A 221 6.55 -1.92 6.68
C MET A 221 6.78 -3.37 6.25
N ARG A 222 8.01 -3.75 5.87
CA ARG A 222 8.38 -5.15 5.62
C ARG A 222 8.05 -6.04 6.82
N ASP A 223 8.43 -5.62 8.02
CA ASP A 223 8.22 -6.41 9.24
C ASP A 223 6.73 -6.54 9.59
N ILE A 224 5.91 -5.53 9.24
CA ILE A 224 4.45 -5.61 9.34
C ILE A 224 3.91 -6.60 8.31
N ALA A 225 4.35 -6.50 7.05
CA ALA A 225 3.93 -7.42 6.00
C ALA A 225 4.22 -8.88 6.38
N TRP A 226 5.42 -9.17 6.86
CA TRP A 226 5.80 -10.51 7.29
C TRP A 226 4.92 -11.05 8.42
N ARG A 227 4.59 -10.22 9.42
CA ARG A 227 3.70 -10.63 10.53
C ARG A 227 2.27 -10.83 10.09
N THR A 228 1.77 -9.96 9.20
CA THR A 228 0.39 -10.05 8.70
C THR A 228 0.18 -11.30 7.84
N PHE A 229 1.20 -11.71 7.11
CA PHE A 229 1.15 -12.86 6.21
C PHE A 229 1.84 -14.10 6.80
N ALA A 230 2.17 -14.11 8.11
CA ALA A 230 2.66 -15.33 8.74
C ALA A 230 1.55 -16.41 8.76
N PRO A 231 1.89 -17.69 8.55
CA PRO A 231 0.89 -18.77 8.47
C PRO A 231 -0.05 -18.85 9.68
N GLU A 232 0.43 -18.45 10.86
CA GLU A 232 -0.31 -18.43 12.11
C GLU A 232 -1.44 -17.38 12.15
N SER A 233 -1.27 -16.26 11.42
CA SER A 233 -2.30 -15.20 11.34
C SER A 233 -3.41 -15.54 10.36
N VAL A 234 -3.18 -16.41 9.40
CA VAL A 234 -4.18 -16.89 8.46
C VAL A 234 -5.14 -17.88 9.16
N ALA A 235 -4.64 -18.68 10.11
CA ALA A 235 -5.46 -19.60 10.89
C ALA A 235 -6.45 -18.88 11.84
N ALA A 236 -6.09 -17.69 12.33
CA ALA A 236 -6.94 -16.89 13.24
C ALA A 236 -8.17 -16.26 12.57
N VAL A 237 -8.23 -16.24 11.23
CA VAL A 237 -9.39 -15.72 10.46
C VAL A 237 -10.49 -16.78 10.30
N VAL A 238 -10.18 -18.05 10.53
CA VAL A 238 -11.06 -19.18 10.27
C VAL A 238 -11.79 -19.69 11.53
N ASP A 239 -11.32 -19.26 12.73
CA ASP A 239 -11.93 -19.63 14.02
C ASP A 239 -12.38 -18.35 14.76
N PRO A 240 -13.71 -18.03 14.83
CA PRO A 240 -14.20 -16.88 15.59
C PRO A 240 -14.25 -17.15 17.10
#